data_3f2b68e925bd7de53cec14a5c7d00035
#
_entry.id   3f2b68e925bd7de53cec14a5c7d00035
#
_cell.length_a   1.000
_cell.length_b   1.000
_cell.length_c   1.000
_cell.angle_alpha   90.00
_cell.angle_beta   90.00
_cell.angle_gamma   90.00
#
_symmetry.space_group_name_H-M   'P 1'
#
loop_
_entity.id
_entity.type
_entity.pdbx_description
1 polymer ?
#
loop_
_entity_poly.entity_id
_entity_poly.type
_entity_poly.pdbx_seq_one_letter_code
_entity_poly.pdbx_strand_id
1 'polypeptide(L)'
;MTFLPEPPHVHGAAPSSPTTAVLLCNLGTPDEPTAPALRRYLAEFLSDPRVVEIPRLLWWLILHGIILRVRPKKSAAKYASIWLPEGSPLKAWTVKQGRLLAGYLGQRGHRVAVDCAMRYGSPSVASVLDAMKAAGVTRVLVLPLYPQYSGPTTASVVDAVAAWAQRTRALPELRFVNRYHDDPGYIGALAHSVLDHWRTHGRPDRPCAAAPRGSPSAGMARAQRLDNRMHRTWARTAQIRCSEPNPKPSRAHAP
;
A
#
# COMPACT_ATOMS: atom_id res chain seq x y z
N MET A 1 21.53 -21.37 7.97
CA MET A 1 21.05 -20.10 7.36
C MET A 1 22.16 -19.51 6.52
N THR A 2 21.92 -19.24 5.25
CA THR A 2 22.91 -18.61 4.36
C THR A 2 22.59 -17.12 4.31
N PHE A 3 23.56 -16.27 4.69
CA PHE A 3 23.41 -14.82 4.55
C PHE A 3 23.56 -14.40 3.09
N LEU A 4 22.90 -13.29 2.74
CA LEU A 4 23.07 -12.68 1.44
C LEU A 4 24.50 -12.12 1.30
N PRO A 5 25.12 -12.18 0.10
CA PRO A 5 26.41 -11.54 -0.15
C PRO A 5 26.35 -10.05 0.15
N GLU A 6 27.40 -9.52 0.77
CA GLU A 6 27.50 -8.09 1.06
C GLU A 6 28.47 -7.41 0.08
N PRO A 7 28.13 -6.20 -0.40
CA PRO A 7 29.08 -5.42 -1.15
C PRO A 7 30.25 -5.03 -0.25
N PRO A 8 31.48 -4.89 -0.80
CA PRO A 8 32.65 -4.47 -0.04
C PRO A 8 32.39 -3.10 0.61
N HIS A 9 32.76 -2.96 1.89
CA HIS A 9 32.72 -1.67 2.57
C HIS A 9 33.80 -0.74 2.01
N VAL A 10 33.39 0.28 1.26
CA VAL A 10 34.32 1.34 0.81
C VAL A 10 34.42 2.36 1.93
N HIS A 11 35.50 2.29 2.69
CA HIS A 11 35.84 3.32 3.68
C HIS A 11 36.38 4.57 2.95
N GLY A 12 35.78 5.72 3.15
CA GLY A 12 36.37 7.03 2.87
C GLY A 12 35.84 7.85 1.70
N ALA A 13 34.92 7.35 0.87
CA ALA A 13 34.24 8.18 -0.10
C ALA A 13 32.94 8.76 0.49
N ALA A 14 32.75 10.08 0.40
CA ALA A 14 31.44 10.65 0.70
C ALA A 14 30.39 9.99 -0.20
N PRO A 15 29.28 9.48 0.31
CA PRO A 15 28.31 8.76 -0.50
C PRO A 15 27.72 9.72 -1.55
N SER A 16 27.94 9.39 -2.83
CA SER A 16 27.33 10.10 -3.96
C SER A 16 25.81 9.87 -4.05
N SER A 17 25.34 8.81 -3.39
CA SER A 17 23.93 8.40 -3.32
C SER A 17 23.32 8.76 -1.97
N PRO A 18 21.99 8.99 -1.91
CA PRO A 18 21.33 9.27 -0.65
C PRO A 18 21.45 8.08 0.31
N THR A 19 21.92 8.33 1.53
CA THR A 19 22.05 7.30 2.58
C THR A 19 20.71 6.94 3.24
N THR A 20 19.67 7.73 2.96
CA THR A 20 18.31 7.51 3.49
C THR A 20 17.35 7.23 2.34
N ALA A 21 16.47 6.25 2.54
CA ALA A 21 15.45 5.91 1.57
C ALA A 21 14.07 5.78 2.21
N VAL A 22 13.03 5.99 1.42
CA VAL A 22 11.64 5.63 1.73
C VAL A 22 11.24 4.47 0.83
N LEU A 23 10.82 3.38 1.44
CA LEU A 23 10.26 2.22 0.76
C LEU A 23 8.73 2.28 0.85
N LEU A 24 8.06 2.60 -0.25
CA LEU A 24 6.61 2.53 -0.36
C LEU A 24 6.20 1.08 -0.60
N CYS A 25 5.37 0.53 0.28
CA CYS A 25 4.89 -0.84 0.15
C CYS A 25 3.39 -0.88 -0.12
N ASN A 26 3.00 -1.61 -1.17
CA ASN A 26 1.60 -1.89 -1.46
C ASN A 26 1.33 -3.40 -1.51
N LEU A 27 0.05 -3.80 -1.56
CA LEU A 27 -0.38 -5.20 -1.48
C LEU A 27 0.28 -6.06 -2.56
N GLY A 28 0.29 -5.55 -3.76
CA GLY A 28 0.77 -6.26 -4.90
C GLY A 28 -0.33 -6.61 -5.90
N THR A 29 0.13 -7.14 -7.01
CA THR A 29 -0.70 -7.41 -8.17
C THR A 29 -0.04 -8.50 -9.01
N PRO A 30 -0.79 -9.28 -9.80
CA PRO A 30 -0.18 -10.16 -10.78
C PRO A 30 0.63 -9.35 -11.81
N ASP A 31 1.64 -9.98 -12.39
CA ASP A 31 2.48 -9.35 -13.42
C ASP A 31 1.68 -9.08 -14.71
N GLU A 32 0.71 -9.98 -15.01
CA GLU A 32 -0.14 -9.93 -16.19
C GLU A 32 -1.58 -10.34 -15.84
N PRO A 33 -2.59 -9.90 -16.60
CA PRO A 33 -3.97 -10.30 -16.41
C PRO A 33 -4.27 -11.70 -16.99
N THR A 34 -3.33 -12.65 -16.85
CA THR A 34 -3.41 -14.02 -17.36
C THR A 34 -3.62 -15.03 -16.23
N ALA A 35 -4.26 -16.16 -16.52
CA ALA A 35 -4.52 -17.18 -15.51
C ALA A 35 -3.24 -17.74 -14.86
N PRO A 36 -2.12 -17.98 -15.58
CA PRO A 36 -0.86 -18.40 -14.95
C PRO A 36 -0.29 -17.34 -13.99
N ALA A 37 -0.27 -16.06 -14.38
CA ALA A 37 0.22 -14.98 -13.53
C ALA A 37 -0.66 -14.82 -12.29
N LEU A 38 -1.98 -14.87 -12.46
CA LEU A 38 -2.93 -14.85 -11.33
C LEU A 38 -2.74 -16.03 -10.39
N ARG A 39 -2.43 -17.22 -10.93
CA ARG A 39 -2.18 -18.41 -10.11
C ARG A 39 -0.97 -18.22 -9.21
N ARG A 40 0.14 -17.67 -9.73
CA ARG A 40 1.35 -17.36 -8.95
C ARG A 40 1.05 -16.35 -7.85
N TYR A 41 0.44 -15.23 -8.23
CA TYR A 41 0.05 -14.17 -7.29
C TYR A 41 -0.89 -14.67 -6.19
N LEU A 42 -1.94 -15.41 -6.54
CA LEU A 42 -2.89 -15.96 -5.57
C LEU A 42 -2.25 -17.02 -4.67
N ALA A 43 -1.31 -17.81 -5.17
CA ALA A 43 -0.57 -18.77 -4.37
C ALA A 43 0.25 -18.07 -3.28
N GLU A 44 0.98 -17.00 -3.63
CA GLU A 44 1.75 -16.21 -2.68
C GLU A 44 0.83 -15.50 -1.66
N PHE A 45 -0.17 -14.77 -2.15
CA PHE A 45 -1.10 -13.99 -1.32
C PHE A 45 -1.89 -14.83 -0.34
N LEU A 46 -2.46 -15.95 -0.78
CA LEU A 46 -3.31 -16.82 0.04
C LEU A 46 -2.50 -17.79 0.91
N SER A 47 -1.20 -17.91 0.71
CA SER A 47 -0.32 -18.68 1.59
C SER A 47 0.13 -17.90 2.84
N ASP A 48 -0.12 -16.59 2.89
CA ASP A 48 0.24 -15.79 4.04
C ASP A 48 -0.70 -16.09 5.22
N PRO A 49 -0.15 -16.51 6.39
CA PRO A 49 -0.95 -16.81 7.57
C PRO A 49 -1.67 -15.59 8.13
N ARG A 50 -1.22 -14.37 7.83
CA ARG A 50 -1.93 -13.14 8.21
C ARG A 50 -3.15 -12.86 7.33
N VAL A 51 -3.22 -13.48 6.15
CA VAL A 51 -4.37 -13.36 5.24
C VAL A 51 -5.37 -14.47 5.49
N VAL A 52 -4.89 -15.70 5.75
CA VAL A 52 -5.75 -16.87 5.98
C VAL A 52 -5.31 -17.59 7.24
N GLU A 53 -6.14 -17.48 8.27
CA GLU A 53 -5.94 -18.04 9.62
C GLU A 53 -6.55 -19.46 9.75
N ILE A 54 -6.26 -20.34 8.79
CA ILE A 54 -6.68 -21.74 8.79
C ILE A 54 -5.47 -22.63 9.05
N PRO A 55 -5.60 -23.81 9.73
CA PRO A 55 -4.50 -24.75 9.90
C PRO A 55 -3.79 -25.03 8.58
N ARG A 56 -2.46 -24.86 8.56
CA ARG A 56 -1.66 -24.77 7.32
C ARG A 56 -1.82 -25.96 6.38
N LEU A 57 -1.84 -27.18 6.94
CA LEU A 57 -1.96 -28.41 6.14
C LEU A 57 -3.32 -28.47 5.44
N LEU A 58 -4.40 -28.21 6.17
CA LEU A 58 -5.76 -28.20 5.62
C LEU A 58 -5.89 -27.10 4.55
N TRP A 59 -5.38 -25.90 4.86
CA TRP A 59 -5.43 -24.81 3.91
C TRP A 59 -4.61 -25.07 2.65
N TRP A 60 -3.43 -25.69 2.78
CA TRP A 60 -2.59 -26.06 1.64
C TRP A 60 -3.33 -26.99 0.67
N LEU A 61 -4.05 -27.99 1.19
CA LEU A 61 -4.86 -28.91 0.36
C LEU A 61 -5.98 -28.17 -0.37
N ILE A 62 -6.71 -27.28 0.31
CA ILE A 62 -7.78 -26.47 -0.28
C ILE A 62 -7.22 -25.49 -1.32
N LEU A 63 -6.14 -24.81 -0.99
CA LEU A 63 -5.51 -23.82 -1.87
C LEU A 63 -5.05 -24.45 -3.17
N HIS A 64 -4.24 -25.51 -3.10
CA HIS A 64 -3.65 -26.16 -4.28
C HIS A 64 -4.62 -27.11 -4.99
N GLY A 65 -5.50 -27.77 -4.25
CA GLY A 65 -6.48 -28.71 -4.80
C GLY A 65 -7.63 -28.02 -5.53
N ILE A 66 -8.12 -26.91 -5.00
CA ILE A 66 -9.35 -26.26 -5.48
C ILE A 66 -9.12 -24.85 -5.95
N ILE A 67 -8.63 -23.96 -5.06
CA ILE A 67 -8.66 -22.51 -5.30
C ILE A 67 -7.76 -22.13 -6.49
N LEU A 68 -6.52 -22.60 -6.51
CA LEU A 68 -5.57 -22.30 -7.60
C LEU A 68 -5.90 -22.98 -8.94
N ARG A 69 -6.88 -23.89 -8.96
CA ARG A 69 -7.37 -24.49 -10.22
C ARG A 69 -8.55 -23.72 -10.80
N VAL A 70 -9.45 -23.24 -9.96
CA VAL A 70 -10.73 -22.65 -10.38
C VAL A 70 -10.66 -21.12 -10.47
N ARG A 71 -10.07 -20.48 -9.44
CA ARG A 71 -10.14 -19.03 -9.26
C ARG A 71 -9.31 -18.21 -10.26
N PRO A 72 -8.12 -18.66 -10.74
CA PRO A 72 -7.27 -17.85 -11.60
C PRO A 72 -7.94 -17.41 -12.90
N LYS A 73 -8.67 -18.30 -13.59
CA LYS A 73 -9.37 -17.97 -14.85
C LYS A 73 -10.43 -16.87 -14.65
N LYS A 74 -11.26 -17.00 -13.61
CA LYS A 74 -12.30 -16.00 -13.29
C LYS A 74 -11.70 -14.66 -12.86
N SER A 75 -10.60 -14.70 -12.11
CA SER A 75 -9.89 -13.50 -11.67
C SER A 75 -9.17 -12.81 -12.84
N ALA A 76 -8.55 -13.56 -13.75
CA ALA A 76 -7.86 -13.02 -14.90
C ALA A 76 -8.79 -12.13 -15.77
N ALA A 77 -10.01 -12.58 -16.03
CA ALA A 77 -11.00 -11.80 -16.78
C ALA A 77 -11.32 -10.45 -16.08
N LYS A 78 -11.45 -10.47 -14.74
CA LYS A 78 -11.68 -9.23 -13.97
C LYS A 78 -10.47 -8.30 -13.98
N TYR A 79 -9.26 -8.83 -13.89
CA TYR A 79 -8.05 -8.02 -13.99
C TYR A 79 -7.88 -7.45 -15.40
N ALA A 80 -8.17 -8.24 -16.44
CA ALA A 80 -8.11 -7.76 -17.83
C ALA A 80 -9.04 -6.58 -18.10
N SER A 81 -10.24 -6.55 -17.50
CA SER A 81 -11.22 -5.46 -17.69
C SER A 81 -10.79 -4.11 -17.09
N ILE A 82 -9.83 -4.11 -16.16
CA ILE A 82 -9.32 -2.89 -15.52
C ILE A 82 -7.85 -2.62 -15.84
N TRP A 83 -7.23 -3.46 -16.69
CA TRP A 83 -5.80 -3.37 -16.98
C TRP A 83 -5.49 -2.13 -17.81
N LEU A 84 -4.48 -1.38 -17.40
CA LEU A 84 -4.02 -0.17 -18.09
C LEU A 84 -2.90 -0.52 -19.08
N PRO A 85 -2.61 0.35 -20.07
CA PRO A 85 -1.44 0.16 -20.94
C PRO A 85 -0.11 0.05 -20.16
N GLU A 86 -0.01 0.74 -19.02
CA GLU A 86 1.16 0.72 -18.12
C GLU A 86 1.16 -0.49 -17.18
N GLY A 87 0.16 -1.35 -17.26
CA GLY A 87 0.02 -2.52 -16.41
C GLY A 87 -1.13 -2.44 -15.40
N SER A 88 -0.97 -3.13 -14.27
CA SER A 88 -1.99 -3.09 -13.22
C SER A 88 -2.19 -1.67 -12.67
N PRO A 89 -3.45 -1.21 -12.49
CA PRO A 89 -3.74 0.09 -11.90
C PRO A 89 -3.05 0.30 -10.55
N LEU A 90 -3.04 -0.72 -9.68
CA LEU A 90 -2.37 -0.64 -8.39
C LEU A 90 -0.87 -0.31 -8.54
N LYS A 91 -0.17 -1.00 -9.42
CA LYS A 91 1.26 -0.80 -9.66
C LYS A 91 1.52 0.56 -10.30
N ALA A 92 0.76 0.94 -11.32
CA ALA A 92 0.89 2.21 -12.01
C ALA A 92 0.73 3.40 -11.05
N TRP A 93 -0.31 3.38 -10.22
CA TRP A 93 -0.54 4.42 -9.23
C TRP A 93 0.50 4.42 -8.11
N THR A 94 0.96 3.26 -7.63
CA THR A 94 2.03 3.18 -6.63
C THR A 94 3.32 3.80 -7.14
N VAL A 95 3.72 3.49 -8.36
CA VAL A 95 4.92 4.09 -8.99
C VAL A 95 4.76 5.59 -9.17
N LYS A 96 3.58 6.07 -9.59
CA LYS A 96 3.28 7.50 -9.72
C LYS A 96 3.38 8.22 -8.36
N GLN A 97 2.82 7.63 -7.31
CA GLN A 97 2.94 8.17 -5.94
C GLN A 97 4.40 8.25 -5.48
N GLY A 98 5.19 7.21 -5.75
CA GLY A 98 6.62 7.20 -5.43
C GLY A 98 7.39 8.33 -6.12
N ARG A 99 7.15 8.53 -7.42
CA ARG A 99 7.78 9.62 -8.19
C ARG A 99 7.36 11.01 -7.68
N LEU A 100 6.09 11.20 -7.36
CA LEU A 100 5.59 12.46 -6.80
C LEU A 100 6.22 12.73 -5.42
N LEU A 101 6.28 11.72 -4.55
CA LEU A 101 6.91 11.85 -3.23
C LEU A 101 8.39 12.21 -3.35
N ALA A 102 9.13 11.54 -4.23
CA ALA A 102 10.53 11.87 -4.49
C ALA A 102 10.70 13.32 -4.96
N GLY A 103 9.83 13.78 -5.87
CA GLY A 103 9.83 15.17 -6.34
C GLY A 103 9.57 16.17 -5.22
N TYR A 104 8.54 15.96 -4.40
CA TYR A 104 8.23 16.85 -3.28
C TYR A 104 9.31 16.86 -2.20
N LEU A 105 9.93 15.72 -1.89
CA LEU A 105 11.05 15.66 -0.96
C LEU A 105 12.26 16.42 -1.51
N GLY A 106 12.58 16.25 -2.80
CA GLY A 106 13.65 16.97 -3.47
C GLY A 106 13.45 18.49 -3.49
N GLN A 107 12.23 18.97 -3.80
CA GLN A 107 11.88 20.39 -3.76
C GLN A 107 12.05 21.01 -2.37
N ARG A 108 11.90 20.22 -1.31
CA ARG A 108 12.14 20.64 0.09
C ARG A 108 13.60 20.47 0.54
N GLY A 109 14.51 20.14 -0.37
CA GLY A 109 15.93 19.97 -0.07
C GLY A 109 16.30 18.63 0.59
N HIS A 110 15.37 17.68 0.69
CA HIS A 110 15.65 16.36 1.26
C HIS A 110 16.31 15.44 0.23
N ARG A 111 17.51 14.97 0.51
CA ARG A 111 18.22 13.95 -0.28
C ARG A 111 17.78 12.55 0.18
N VAL A 112 16.65 12.08 -0.32
CA VAL A 112 16.06 10.80 0.04
C VAL A 112 15.71 10.03 -1.23
N ALA A 113 16.15 8.78 -1.34
CA ALA A 113 15.68 7.87 -2.39
C ALA A 113 14.26 7.40 -2.07
N VAL A 114 13.43 7.23 -3.09
CA VAL A 114 12.08 6.70 -2.93
C VAL A 114 11.87 5.58 -3.92
N ASP A 115 11.62 4.38 -3.40
CA ASP A 115 11.33 3.20 -4.21
C ASP A 115 10.02 2.54 -3.78
N CYS A 116 9.47 1.73 -4.67
CA CYS A 116 8.21 1.06 -4.48
C CYS A 116 8.39 -0.45 -4.49
N ALA A 117 7.78 -1.15 -3.53
CA ALA A 117 7.74 -2.60 -3.47
C ALA A 117 6.32 -3.13 -3.34
N MET A 118 6.13 -4.36 -3.78
CA MET A 118 4.90 -5.11 -3.62
C MET A 118 5.07 -6.18 -2.55
N ARG A 119 4.10 -6.27 -1.63
CA ARG A 119 4.11 -7.32 -0.62
C ARG A 119 3.99 -8.70 -1.26
N TYR A 120 3.20 -8.80 -2.33
CA TYR A 120 3.05 -10.00 -3.16
C TYR A 120 3.25 -9.64 -4.63
N GLY A 121 4.05 -10.44 -5.35
CA GLY A 121 4.42 -10.18 -6.75
C GLY A 121 5.67 -9.31 -6.90
N SER A 122 5.75 -8.53 -7.96
CA SER A 122 6.98 -7.85 -8.38
C SER A 122 6.83 -6.32 -8.54
N PRO A 123 7.85 -5.53 -8.11
CA PRO A 123 9.07 -5.93 -7.41
C PRO A 123 8.79 -6.31 -5.94
N SER A 124 9.44 -7.36 -5.45
CA SER A 124 9.24 -7.81 -4.07
C SER A 124 9.91 -6.89 -3.05
N VAL A 125 9.43 -6.90 -1.80
CA VAL A 125 10.04 -6.13 -0.70
C VAL A 125 11.53 -6.48 -0.55
N ALA A 126 11.86 -7.76 -0.62
CA ALA A 126 13.25 -8.21 -0.49
C ALA A 126 14.14 -7.69 -1.63
N SER A 127 13.69 -7.79 -2.88
CA SER A 127 14.50 -7.35 -4.03
C SER A 127 14.77 -5.85 -4.03
N VAL A 128 13.80 -5.03 -3.59
CA VAL A 128 13.98 -3.58 -3.49
C VAL A 128 14.91 -3.22 -2.34
N LEU A 129 14.80 -3.88 -1.20
CA LEU A 129 15.72 -3.68 -0.07
C LEU A 129 17.15 -4.09 -0.42
N ASP A 130 17.34 -5.18 -1.18
CA ASP A 130 18.66 -5.57 -1.69
C ASP A 130 19.25 -4.50 -2.62
N ALA A 131 18.44 -3.94 -3.52
CA ALA A 131 18.86 -2.86 -4.42
C ALA A 131 19.22 -1.58 -3.65
N MET A 132 18.41 -1.19 -2.66
CA MET A 132 18.70 -0.05 -1.78
C MET A 132 20.02 -0.26 -1.02
N LYS A 133 20.24 -1.45 -0.48
CA LYS A 133 21.47 -1.80 0.23
C LYS A 133 22.69 -1.74 -0.72
N ALA A 134 22.58 -2.29 -1.92
CA ALA A 134 23.64 -2.22 -2.94
C ALA A 134 23.96 -0.76 -3.36
N ALA A 135 22.97 0.14 -3.32
CA ALA A 135 23.14 1.57 -3.54
C ALA A 135 23.72 2.34 -2.32
N GLY A 136 24.07 1.65 -1.23
CA GLY A 136 24.68 2.27 -0.04
C GLY A 136 23.68 2.94 0.91
N VAL A 137 22.40 2.60 0.82
CA VAL A 137 21.38 3.10 1.76
C VAL A 137 21.59 2.48 3.13
N THR A 138 21.68 3.32 4.15
CA THR A 138 21.91 2.94 5.55
C THR A 138 20.70 3.15 6.45
N ARG A 139 19.69 3.87 5.97
CA ARG A 139 18.44 4.15 6.70
C ARG A 139 17.25 4.01 5.78
N VAL A 140 16.27 3.18 6.16
CA VAL A 140 15.06 2.95 5.37
C VAL A 140 13.83 3.22 6.23
N LEU A 141 12.97 4.13 5.76
CA LEU A 141 11.62 4.29 6.26
C LEU A 141 10.67 3.43 5.42
N VAL A 142 10.11 2.40 6.00
CA VAL A 142 9.10 1.56 5.37
C VAL A 142 7.73 2.20 5.59
N LEU A 143 7.08 2.57 4.49
CA LEU A 143 5.76 3.20 4.47
C LEU A 143 4.76 2.31 3.73
N PRO A 144 4.02 1.46 4.45
CA PRO A 144 2.90 0.73 3.86
C PRO A 144 1.80 1.72 3.41
N LEU A 145 1.35 1.59 2.16
CA LEU A 145 0.34 2.49 1.59
C LEU A 145 -1.09 2.12 2.05
N TYR A 146 -1.21 1.81 3.34
CA TYR A 146 -2.46 1.53 4.03
C TYR A 146 -2.59 2.51 5.19
N PRO A 147 -3.57 3.44 5.13
CA PRO A 147 -3.72 4.44 6.19
C PRO A 147 -4.02 3.82 7.55
N GLN A 148 -4.82 2.75 7.59
CA GLN A 148 -5.15 2.01 8.81
C GLN A 148 -4.24 0.79 8.96
N TYR A 149 -3.87 0.49 10.20
CA TYR A 149 -3.19 -0.76 10.53
C TYR A 149 -4.13 -1.97 10.40
N SER A 150 -3.67 -3.04 9.76
CA SER A 150 -4.29 -4.36 9.86
C SER A 150 -3.26 -5.48 9.74
N GLY A 151 -3.60 -6.67 10.26
CA GLY A 151 -2.76 -7.86 10.18
C GLY A 151 -2.40 -8.24 8.74
N PRO A 152 -3.39 -8.38 7.83
CA PRO A 152 -3.15 -8.76 6.44
C PRO A 152 -2.43 -7.71 5.58
N THR A 153 -2.27 -6.49 6.06
CA THR A 153 -1.65 -5.39 5.34
C THR A 153 -0.33 -4.95 5.97
N THR A 154 -0.39 -4.03 6.93
CA THR A 154 0.80 -3.45 7.57
C THR A 154 1.67 -4.51 8.23
N ALA A 155 1.08 -5.43 9.02
CA ALA A 155 1.88 -6.44 9.69
C ALA A 155 2.49 -7.46 8.72
N SER A 156 1.80 -7.80 7.62
CA SER A 156 2.36 -8.66 6.58
C SER A 156 3.57 -8.01 5.87
N VAL A 157 3.56 -6.68 5.67
CA VAL A 157 4.73 -5.95 5.16
C VAL A 157 5.89 -6.02 6.16
N VAL A 158 5.61 -5.82 7.47
CA VAL A 158 6.64 -5.95 8.52
C VAL A 158 7.25 -7.35 8.52
N ASP A 159 6.44 -8.40 8.37
CA ASP A 159 6.93 -9.79 8.30
C ASP A 159 7.86 -10.00 7.08
N ALA A 160 7.53 -9.42 5.92
CA ALA A 160 8.38 -9.51 4.74
C ALA A 160 9.74 -8.82 4.93
N VAL A 161 9.74 -7.64 5.55
CA VAL A 161 10.98 -6.92 5.91
C VAL A 161 11.78 -7.70 6.95
N ALA A 162 11.12 -8.25 7.97
CA ALA A 162 11.78 -9.06 9.00
C ALA A 162 12.40 -10.34 8.42
N ALA A 163 11.70 -11.02 7.52
CA ALA A 163 12.22 -12.19 6.82
C ALA A 163 13.45 -11.86 5.95
N TRP A 164 13.49 -10.69 5.33
CA TRP A 164 14.67 -10.18 4.64
C TRP A 164 15.80 -9.86 5.63
N ALA A 165 15.48 -9.17 6.72
CA ALA A 165 16.45 -8.78 7.75
C ALA A 165 17.19 -9.99 8.37
N GLN A 166 16.48 -11.09 8.60
CA GLN A 166 17.07 -12.33 9.12
C GLN A 166 18.14 -12.95 8.21
N ARG A 167 18.15 -12.61 6.92
CA ARG A 167 19.13 -13.09 5.94
C ARG A 167 20.21 -12.07 5.62
N THR A 168 20.13 -10.88 6.20
CA THR A 168 21.04 -9.76 5.95
C THR A 168 21.99 -9.61 7.14
N ARG A 169 23.32 -9.65 6.92
CA ARG A 169 24.32 -9.55 8.00
C ARG A 169 24.47 -8.10 8.50
N ALA A 170 24.66 -7.15 7.59
CA ALA A 170 24.72 -5.72 7.91
C ALA A 170 23.36 -5.07 7.62
N LEU A 171 22.58 -4.81 8.66
CA LEU A 171 21.25 -4.23 8.55
C LEU A 171 21.32 -2.70 8.48
N PRO A 172 20.58 -2.06 7.55
CA PRO A 172 20.31 -0.63 7.65
C PRO A 172 19.40 -0.34 8.86
N GLU A 173 19.38 0.90 9.32
CA GLU A 173 18.37 1.35 10.26
C GLU A 173 16.98 1.25 9.62
N LEU A 174 16.05 0.54 10.26
CA LEU A 174 14.70 0.33 9.77
C LEU A 174 13.70 1.07 10.64
N ARG A 175 12.84 1.87 10.01
CA ARG A 175 11.70 2.52 10.66
C ARG A 175 10.43 2.18 9.91
N PHE A 176 9.30 2.12 10.64
CA PHE A 176 8.00 1.76 10.08
C PHE A 176 6.96 2.80 10.40
N VAL A 177 6.13 3.13 9.42
CA VAL A 177 4.90 3.89 9.63
C VAL A 177 3.74 2.90 9.77
N ASN A 178 3.19 2.77 10.97
CA ASN A 178 2.12 1.80 11.22
C ASN A 178 0.75 2.28 10.77
N ARG A 179 0.48 3.60 10.84
CA ARG A 179 -0.82 4.20 10.52
C ARG A 179 -0.67 5.70 10.31
N TYR A 180 -1.52 6.26 9.47
CA TYR A 180 -1.64 7.70 9.23
C TYR A 180 -3.07 8.12 8.85
N HIS A 181 -4.07 7.29 9.21
CA HIS A 181 -5.48 7.52 8.88
C HIS A 181 -6.06 8.74 9.61
N ASP A 182 -5.47 9.15 10.70
CA ASP A 182 -5.81 10.31 11.53
C ASP A 182 -4.92 11.54 11.27
N ASP A 183 -3.97 11.45 10.32
CA ASP A 183 -3.14 12.59 9.92
C ASP A 183 -4.00 13.68 9.25
N PRO A 184 -3.92 14.94 9.73
CA PRO A 184 -4.73 16.04 9.19
C PRO A 184 -4.47 16.32 7.70
N GLY A 185 -3.23 16.16 7.24
CA GLY A 185 -2.86 16.33 5.83
C GLY A 185 -3.49 15.26 4.95
N TYR A 186 -3.47 14.00 5.40
CA TYR A 186 -4.13 12.90 4.71
C TYR A 186 -5.65 13.09 4.64
N ILE A 187 -6.29 13.44 5.75
CA ILE A 187 -7.74 13.72 5.80
C ILE A 187 -8.09 14.91 4.89
N GLY A 188 -7.29 15.98 4.93
CA GLY A 188 -7.46 17.14 4.07
C GLY A 188 -7.37 16.79 2.58
N ALA A 189 -6.38 15.99 2.18
CA ALA A 189 -6.20 15.54 0.80
C ALA A 189 -7.41 14.72 0.30
N LEU A 190 -7.93 13.80 1.14
CA LEU A 190 -9.15 13.04 0.82
C LEU A 190 -10.36 13.96 0.65
N ALA A 191 -10.56 14.90 1.59
CA ALA A 191 -11.67 15.85 1.52
C ALA A 191 -11.60 16.70 0.24
N HIS A 192 -10.42 17.21 -0.13
CA HIS A 192 -10.24 17.96 -1.36
C HIS A 192 -10.56 17.12 -2.60
N SER A 193 -10.09 15.86 -2.66
CA SER A 193 -10.38 15.00 -3.82
C SER A 193 -11.88 14.75 -4.01
N VAL A 194 -12.64 14.58 -2.91
CA VAL A 194 -14.09 14.42 -2.95
C VAL A 194 -14.77 15.72 -3.40
N LEU A 195 -14.36 16.87 -2.86
CA LEU A 195 -14.90 18.17 -3.23
C LEU A 195 -14.65 18.49 -4.71
N ASP A 196 -13.46 18.21 -5.22
CA ASP A 196 -13.11 18.42 -6.63
C ASP A 196 -13.93 17.50 -7.55
N HIS A 197 -14.13 16.26 -7.15
CA HIS A 197 -15.04 15.37 -7.88
C HIS A 197 -16.47 15.91 -7.92
N TRP A 198 -16.99 16.41 -6.80
CA TRP A 198 -18.34 17.00 -6.76
C TRP A 198 -18.45 18.30 -7.54
N ARG A 199 -17.40 19.12 -7.60
CA ARG A 199 -17.39 20.32 -8.45
C ARG A 199 -17.50 19.97 -9.93
N THR A 200 -16.88 18.87 -10.34
CA THR A 200 -16.84 18.44 -11.74
C THR A 200 -18.08 17.66 -12.17
N HIS A 201 -18.62 16.80 -11.27
CA HIS A 201 -19.69 15.84 -11.62
C HIS A 201 -21.03 16.10 -10.91
N GLY A 202 -21.08 17.14 -10.08
CA GLY A 202 -22.24 17.42 -9.23
C GLY A 202 -22.19 16.64 -7.90
N ARG A 203 -22.83 17.22 -6.89
CA ARG A 203 -22.96 16.57 -5.58
C ARG A 203 -24.09 15.54 -5.63
N PRO A 204 -23.88 14.29 -5.20
CA PRO A 204 -24.95 13.30 -5.15
C PRO A 204 -26.01 13.67 -4.10
N ASP A 205 -27.29 13.43 -4.39
CA ASP A 205 -28.41 13.71 -3.48
C ASP A 205 -28.35 12.89 -2.18
N ARG A 206 -27.66 11.76 -2.20
CA ARG A 206 -27.38 10.92 -1.04
C ARG A 206 -25.88 10.69 -0.93
N PRO A 207 -25.22 11.14 0.15
CA PRO A 207 -23.83 10.76 0.40
C PRO A 207 -23.78 9.24 0.56
N CYS A 208 -23.11 8.57 -0.36
CA CYS A 208 -22.96 7.11 -0.31
C CYS A 208 -21.99 6.72 0.81
N ALA A 209 -22.50 6.58 2.02
CA ALA A 209 -21.77 6.02 3.17
C ALA A 209 -21.77 4.47 3.17
N ALA A 210 -22.09 3.85 2.05
CA ALA A 210 -22.16 2.39 1.95
C ALA A 210 -21.02 1.87 1.06
N ALA A 211 -19.94 1.40 1.68
CA ALA A 211 -19.11 0.40 1.04
C ALA A 211 -19.99 -0.81 0.64
N PRO A 212 -19.85 -1.37 -0.57
CA PRO A 212 -20.65 -2.51 -0.99
C PRO A 212 -20.46 -3.66 0.01
N ARG A 213 -21.56 -4.17 0.54
CA ARG A 213 -21.59 -5.32 1.42
C ARG A 213 -21.29 -6.57 0.59
N GLY A 214 -20.01 -6.90 0.43
CA GLY A 214 -19.60 -8.24 0.05
C GLY A 214 -19.70 -9.15 1.29
N SER A 215 -20.27 -10.33 1.17
CA SER A 215 -20.32 -11.32 2.25
C SER A 215 -18.90 -11.63 2.76
N PRO A 216 -18.55 -11.28 4.00
CA PRO A 216 -17.24 -11.60 4.54
C PRO A 216 -17.20 -13.02 5.07
N SER A 217 -16.12 -13.75 4.81
CA SER A 217 -15.78 -14.94 5.59
C SER A 217 -15.60 -14.56 7.07
N ALA A 218 -15.92 -15.46 7.99
CA ALA A 218 -16.05 -15.18 9.43
C ALA A 218 -14.83 -14.51 10.11
N GLY A 219 -13.61 -14.70 9.58
CA GLY A 219 -12.38 -14.05 10.07
C GLY A 219 -12.29 -12.56 9.67
N MET A 220 -12.68 -12.22 8.46
CA MET A 220 -12.78 -10.82 8.00
C MET A 220 -13.86 -10.04 8.77
N ALA A 221 -14.93 -10.70 9.25
CA ALA A 221 -16.00 -10.06 9.99
C ALA A 221 -15.57 -9.52 11.38
N ARG A 222 -14.49 -10.05 11.97
CA ARG A 222 -13.95 -9.55 13.25
C ARG A 222 -13.03 -8.35 13.04
N ALA A 223 -12.17 -8.38 12.02
CA ALA A 223 -11.34 -7.23 11.61
C ALA A 223 -12.24 -6.09 11.10
N GLN A 224 -13.27 -6.39 10.34
CA GLN A 224 -14.23 -5.45 9.80
C GLN A 224 -15.17 -4.83 10.86
N ARG A 225 -15.39 -5.50 12.00
CA ARG A 225 -16.14 -4.90 13.14
C ARG A 225 -15.32 -3.85 13.88
N LEU A 226 -14.00 -4.01 13.96
CA LEU A 226 -13.10 -2.99 14.48
C LEU A 226 -12.98 -1.81 13.51
N ASP A 227 -12.89 -2.09 12.21
CA ASP A 227 -12.85 -1.12 11.12
C ASP A 227 -14.17 -0.32 11.01
N ASN A 228 -15.33 -0.96 11.14
CA ASN A 228 -16.65 -0.29 11.17
C ASN A 228 -16.87 0.63 12.39
N ARG A 229 -16.12 0.45 13.48
CA ARG A 229 -16.14 1.39 14.61
C ARG A 229 -15.33 2.64 14.27
N MET A 230 -14.20 2.50 13.59
CA MET A 230 -13.37 3.62 13.09
C MET A 230 -14.04 4.35 11.92
N HIS A 231 -14.67 3.64 10.98
CA HIS A 231 -15.45 4.26 9.90
C HIS A 231 -16.62 5.12 10.40
N ARG A 232 -17.29 4.71 11.49
CA ARG A 232 -18.35 5.54 12.10
C ARG A 232 -17.82 6.83 12.73
N THR A 233 -16.63 6.79 13.30
CA THR A 233 -15.97 7.98 13.84
C THR A 233 -15.53 8.90 12.70
N TRP A 234 -14.96 8.32 11.62
CA TRP A 234 -14.56 9.07 10.44
C TRP A 234 -15.76 9.71 9.70
N ALA A 235 -16.84 8.95 9.50
CA ALA A 235 -18.08 9.47 8.89
C ALA A 235 -18.69 10.64 9.69
N ARG A 236 -18.66 10.56 11.04
CA ARG A 236 -19.09 11.67 11.90
C ARG A 236 -18.19 12.91 11.76
N THR A 237 -16.87 12.73 11.71
CA THR A 237 -15.92 13.86 11.57
C THR A 237 -16.03 14.52 10.19
N ALA A 238 -16.21 13.73 9.13
CA ALA A 238 -16.46 14.23 7.78
C ALA A 238 -17.83 14.96 7.69
N GLN A 239 -18.85 14.44 8.36
CA GLN A 239 -20.19 15.01 8.37
C GLN A 239 -20.25 16.35 9.15
N ILE A 240 -19.48 16.49 10.22
CA ILE A 240 -19.37 17.73 11.02
C ILE A 240 -18.73 18.84 10.17
N ARG A 241 -17.73 18.56 9.35
CA ARG A 241 -17.12 19.57 8.47
C ARG A 241 -17.95 19.91 7.22
N CYS A 242 -18.84 19.03 6.79
CA CYS A 242 -19.76 19.31 5.68
C CYS A 242 -20.99 20.13 6.09
N SER A 243 -21.25 20.32 7.39
CA SER A 243 -22.37 21.09 7.92
C SER A 243 -22.04 22.55 8.25
N GLU A 244 -20.79 22.99 8.12
CA GLU A 244 -20.46 24.41 8.23
C GLU A 244 -20.93 25.15 6.97
N PRO A 245 -21.74 26.23 7.11
CA PRO A 245 -22.19 27.00 5.96
C PRO A 245 -21.00 27.70 5.30
N ASN A 246 -20.90 27.54 3.99
CA ASN A 246 -19.91 28.21 3.14
C ASN A 246 -19.94 29.74 3.44
N PRO A 247 -18.83 30.38 3.84
CA PRO A 247 -18.81 31.82 4.05
C PRO A 247 -19.22 32.51 2.73
N LYS A 248 -20.28 33.32 2.79
CA LYS A 248 -20.74 34.13 1.64
C LYS A 248 -19.55 34.97 1.14
N PRO A 249 -19.32 35.09 -0.16
CA PRO A 249 -18.31 35.98 -0.69
C PRO A 249 -18.64 37.42 -0.23
N SER A 250 -17.69 38.05 0.43
CA SER A 250 -17.82 39.46 0.81
C SER A 250 -18.01 40.29 -0.47
N ARG A 251 -19.13 41.03 -0.53
CA ARG A 251 -19.32 42.05 -1.58
C ARG A 251 -18.23 43.10 -1.38
N ALA A 252 -17.26 43.10 -2.28
CA ALA A 252 -16.35 44.22 -2.43
C ALA A 252 -17.19 45.43 -2.84
N HIS A 253 -17.15 46.49 -2.04
CA HIS A 253 -17.63 47.79 -2.45
C HIS A 253 -16.75 48.26 -3.63
N ALA A 254 -17.36 48.46 -4.76
CA ALA A 254 -16.81 49.28 -5.83
C ALA A 254 -17.10 50.77 -5.51
N PRO A 255 -16.16 51.68 -5.87
CA PRO A 255 -16.31 53.10 -5.71
C PRO A 255 -17.37 53.72 -6.64
#